data_9a4444cf4dc42e93b0e261fee9a9b5e8
#
_entry.id   9a4444cf4dc42e93b0e261fee9a9b5e8
#
_cell.length_a   1.000
_cell.length_b   1.000
_cell.length_c   1.000
_cell.angle_alpha   90.00
_cell.angle_beta   90.00
_cell.angle_gamma   90.00
#
_symmetry.space_group_name_H-M   'P 1'
#
loop_
_entity.id
_entity.type
_entity.pdbx_description
1 polymer ?
#
loop_
_entity_poly.entity_id
_entity_poly.type
_entity_poly.pdbx_seq_one_letter_code
_entity_poly.pdbx_strand_id
1 'polypeptide(L)'
;MKWMVEINDLDAVQARAIENIIDNQDENHWVKGFAGSGKTIVLTHVLKRLATARPPVKVCFATFTHALKDLIESGLTKTELDRIDISTFNGLGKMRNDYDLVVADEMQDIPSRVLPTLAKKSDVLVIAADLDQSIYRSACSVSELNAAIKPAREHQLREIHRINENVFEIATSVYTDAKVVSQTTVRQDDEQARMYEGASMRDEFVTMYEEAVRVSAKESPSAVLLPSKALLDKFISTIATANSYTGTPPSVKDSERPEIGEQADPFKEINAYLKKNKSPLQVFGGGSGSLYDSDTKKMVYLMTYHSAKGLDFANVFLPHLTEDVSLEPMKGASDDQERRLFFVATTRARERLYLSYHDEPHRFIEEIPDYLLETFNKQKRNY
;
A
#
# COMPACT_ATOMS: atom_id res chain seq x y z
N MET A 1 4.44 4.68 -13.16
CA MET A 1 5.13 3.62 -12.37
C MET A 1 4.84 2.26 -13.03
N LYS A 2 5.84 1.59 -13.57
CA LYS A 2 5.65 0.27 -14.22
C LYS A 2 5.58 -0.80 -13.12
N TRP A 3 4.39 -1.06 -12.58
CA TRP A 3 4.16 -2.04 -11.52
C TRP A 3 3.72 -3.40 -12.08
N MET A 4 3.10 -3.40 -13.27
CA MET A 4 2.59 -4.61 -13.89
C MET A 4 3.74 -5.40 -14.54
N VAL A 5 3.83 -6.67 -14.20
CA VAL A 5 4.78 -7.64 -14.74
C VAL A 5 4.15 -8.29 -15.98
N GLU A 6 4.93 -8.50 -17.04
CA GLU A 6 4.45 -9.21 -18.23
C GLU A 6 4.18 -10.69 -17.91
N ILE A 7 3.26 -11.30 -18.62
CA ILE A 7 2.84 -12.70 -18.36
C ILE A 7 3.99 -13.70 -18.46
N ASN A 8 4.97 -13.43 -19.32
CA ASN A 8 6.13 -14.29 -19.52
C ASN A 8 7.20 -14.17 -18.44
N ASP A 9 7.09 -13.13 -17.58
CA ASP A 9 8.01 -12.85 -16.48
C ASP A 9 7.44 -13.32 -15.13
N LEU A 10 6.25 -13.93 -15.13
CA LEU A 10 5.65 -14.51 -13.94
C LEU A 10 6.36 -15.80 -13.54
N ASP A 11 6.45 -16.07 -12.24
CA ASP A 11 6.89 -17.35 -11.76
C ASP A 11 5.88 -18.48 -12.09
N ALA A 12 6.36 -19.73 -12.04
CA ALA A 12 5.55 -20.88 -12.41
C ALA A 12 4.32 -21.09 -11.52
N VAL A 13 4.34 -20.62 -10.25
CA VAL A 13 3.21 -20.74 -9.32
C VAL A 13 2.16 -19.70 -9.64
N GLN A 14 2.58 -18.44 -9.92
CA GLN A 14 1.71 -17.35 -10.35
C GLN A 14 1.01 -17.72 -11.68
N ALA A 15 1.77 -18.15 -12.68
CA ALA A 15 1.24 -18.57 -13.97
C ALA A 15 0.22 -19.72 -13.83
N ARG A 16 0.54 -20.73 -13.03
CA ARG A 16 -0.37 -21.85 -12.76
C ARG A 16 -1.63 -21.43 -12.02
N ALA A 17 -1.55 -20.48 -11.09
CA ALA A 17 -2.71 -19.95 -10.39
C ALA A 17 -3.67 -19.26 -11.38
N ILE A 18 -3.14 -18.44 -12.30
CA ILE A 18 -3.93 -17.77 -13.34
C ILE A 18 -4.63 -18.80 -14.23
N GLU A 19 -3.90 -19.78 -14.78
CA GLU A 19 -4.49 -20.81 -15.65
C GLU A 19 -5.59 -21.60 -14.90
N ASN A 20 -5.33 -22.02 -13.66
CA ASN A 20 -6.32 -22.76 -12.86
C ASN A 20 -7.61 -21.94 -12.61
N ILE A 21 -7.50 -20.63 -12.39
CA ILE A 21 -8.65 -19.75 -12.19
C ILE A 21 -9.45 -19.61 -13.51
N ILE A 22 -8.74 -19.46 -14.63
CA ILE A 22 -9.38 -19.30 -15.95
C ILE A 22 -10.04 -20.60 -16.42
N ASP A 23 -9.46 -21.76 -16.11
CA ASP A 23 -9.99 -23.07 -16.52
C ASP A 23 -11.16 -23.55 -15.65
N ASN A 24 -11.33 -23.00 -14.44
CA ASN A 24 -12.35 -23.44 -13.48
C ASN A 24 -13.18 -22.25 -12.95
N GLN A 25 -13.84 -21.53 -13.86
CA GLN A 25 -14.59 -20.30 -13.57
C GLN A 25 -15.92 -20.55 -12.81
N ASP A 26 -16.27 -21.79 -12.52
CA ASP A 26 -17.43 -22.23 -11.75
C ASP A 26 -17.09 -22.56 -10.27
N GLU A 27 -15.82 -22.42 -9.88
CA GLU A 27 -15.33 -22.65 -8.53
C GLU A 27 -14.87 -21.34 -7.86
N ASN A 28 -14.94 -21.29 -6.53
CA ASN A 28 -14.30 -20.22 -5.77
C ASN A 28 -12.79 -20.45 -5.71
N HIS A 29 -12.02 -19.36 -5.78
CA HIS A 29 -10.56 -19.39 -5.72
C HIS A 29 -10.04 -18.45 -4.63
N TRP A 30 -9.02 -18.89 -3.91
CA TRP A 30 -8.32 -18.08 -2.92
C TRP A 30 -6.82 -18.03 -3.21
N VAL A 31 -6.34 -16.87 -3.65
CA VAL A 31 -4.92 -16.59 -3.83
C VAL A 31 -4.34 -16.11 -2.49
N LYS A 32 -3.47 -16.91 -1.91
CA LYS A 32 -2.78 -16.68 -0.64
C LYS A 32 -1.30 -16.39 -0.88
N GLY A 33 -0.70 -15.57 -0.05
CA GLY A 33 0.72 -15.29 -0.13
C GLY A 33 1.11 -14.10 0.73
N PHE A 34 2.38 -13.99 1.04
CA PHE A 34 2.96 -12.92 1.84
C PHE A 34 2.94 -11.56 1.10
N ALA A 35 3.28 -10.48 1.80
CA ALA A 35 3.52 -9.19 1.19
C ALA A 35 4.54 -9.30 0.05
N GLY A 36 4.20 -8.77 -1.13
CA GLY A 36 5.12 -8.79 -2.27
C GLY A 36 5.18 -10.10 -3.06
N SER A 37 4.34 -11.10 -2.78
CA SER A 37 4.27 -12.34 -3.57
C SER A 37 3.52 -12.21 -4.90
N GLY A 38 2.97 -11.02 -5.23
CA GLY A 38 2.31 -10.77 -6.50
C GLY A 38 0.84 -11.14 -6.57
N LYS A 39 0.11 -11.26 -5.44
CA LYS A 39 -1.33 -11.53 -5.41
C LYS A 39 -2.12 -10.61 -6.34
N THR A 40 -1.93 -9.30 -6.23
CA THR A 40 -2.56 -8.27 -7.08
C THR A 40 -2.20 -8.44 -8.55
N ILE A 41 -0.96 -8.84 -8.87
CA ILE A 41 -0.51 -9.12 -10.24
C ILE A 41 -1.28 -10.32 -10.82
N VAL A 42 -1.38 -11.42 -10.05
CA VAL A 42 -2.17 -12.60 -10.45
C VAL A 42 -3.61 -12.21 -10.75
N LEU A 43 -4.27 -11.48 -9.83
CA LEU A 43 -5.65 -11.03 -10.03
C LEU A 43 -5.79 -10.11 -11.26
N THR A 44 -4.82 -9.22 -11.52
CA THR A 44 -4.87 -8.34 -12.69
C THR A 44 -4.74 -9.13 -14.00
N HIS A 45 -3.88 -10.16 -14.06
CA HIS A 45 -3.82 -11.05 -15.22
C HIS A 45 -5.11 -11.87 -15.41
N VAL A 46 -5.72 -12.31 -14.33
CA VAL A 46 -7.06 -12.96 -14.39
C VAL A 46 -8.08 -12.00 -15.00
N LEU A 47 -8.13 -10.74 -14.54
CA LEU A 47 -9.02 -9.72 -15.11
C LEU A 47 -8.79 -9.50 -16.61
N LYS A 48 -7.53 -9.41 -17.07
CA LYS A 48 -7.18 -9.28 -18.49
C LYS A 48 -7.68 -10.45 -19.33
N ARG A 49 -7.50 -11.67 -18.82
CA ARG A 49 -7.97 -12.90 -19.49
C ARG A 49 -9.51 -12.93 -19.57
N LEU A 50 -10.20 -12.60 -18.47
CA LEU A 50 -11.66 -12.55 -18.41
C LEU A 50 -12.23 -11.44 -19.31
N ALA A 51 -11.61 -10.27 -19.38
CA ALA A 51 -12.04 -9.18 -20.26
C ALA A 51 -11.98 -9.53 -21.75
N THR A 52 -11.10 -10.47 -22.12
CA THR A 52 -10.94 -10.92 -23.52
C THR A 52 -11.61 -12.27 -23.80
N ALA A 53 -12.25 -12.88 -22.81
CA ALA A 53 -12.89 -14.20 -22.90
C ALA A 53 -14.03 -14.23 -23.94
N ARG A 54 -14.21 -15.41 -24.54
CA ARG A 54 -15.31 -15.71 -25.46
C ARG A 54 -15.92 -17.06 -25.11
N PRO A 55 -17.22 -17.13 -24.71
CA PRO A 55 -18.18 -16.00 -24.66
C PRO A 55 -17.77 -14.93 -23.64
N PRO A 56 -18.34 -13.71 -23.73
CA PRO A 56 -18.07 -12.64 -22.77
C PRO A 56 -18.49 -13.00 -21.35
N VAL A 57 -17.64 -12.69 -20.37
CA VAL A 57 -17.85 -12.90 -18.94
C VAL A 57 -18.12 -11.56 -18.28
N LYS A 58 -19.15 -11.48 -17.44
CA LYS A 58 -19.45 -10.28 -16.65
C LYS A 58 -18.63 -10.31 -15.36
N VAL A 59 -17.66 -9.42 -15.24
CA VAL A 59 -16.71 -9.40 -14.12
C VAL A 59 -16.81 -8.10 -13.34
N CYS A 60 -16.81 -8.21 -12.02
CA CYS A 60 -16.59 -7.08 -11.11
C CYS A 60 -15.27 -7.28 -10.37
N PHE A 61 -14.45 -6.23 -10.33
CA PHE A 61 -13.29 -6.15 -9.42
C PHE A 61 -13.64 -5.28 -8.22
N ALA A 62 -13.33 -5.77 -7.02
CA ALA A 62 -13.57 -5.08 -5.77
C ALA A 62 -12.29 -5.00 -4.92
N THR A 63 -12.03 -3.84 -4.33
CA THR A 63 -10.86 -3.63 -3.47
C THR A 63 -11.15 -2.67 -2.33
N PHE A 64 -10.20 -2.54 -1.38
CA PHE A 64 -10.42 -1.75 -0.18
C PHE A 64 -10.24 -0.24 -0.41
N THR A 65 -9.21 0.19 -1.16
CA THR A 65 -8.86 1.61 -1.32
C THR A 65 -9.04 2.12 -2.74
N HIS A 66 -9.31 3.43 -2.87
CA HIS A 66 -9.28 4.11 -4.18
C HIS A 66 -7.89 4.05 -4.82
N ALA A 67 -6.83 4.12 -4.02
CA ALA A 67 -5.46 4.01 -4.50
C ALA A 67 -5.19 2.68 -5.21
N LEU A 68 -5.66 1.57 -4.64
CA LEU A 68 -5.53 0.25 -5.25
C LEU A 68 -6.43 0.11 -6.48
N LYS A 69 -7.63 0.70 -6.44
CA LYS A 69 -8.50 0.80 -7.63
C LYS A 69 -7.77 1.48 -8.79
N ASP A 70 -7.19 2.67 -8.56
CA ASP A 70 -6.45 3.43 -9.57
C ASP A 70 -5.23 2.65 -10.07
N LEU A 71 -4.55 1.91 -9.18
CA LEU A 71 -3.44 1.05 -9.54
C LEU A 71 -3.88 -0.05 -10.52
N ILE A 72 -4.96 -0.78 -10.22
CA ILE A 72 -5.50 -1.82 -11.10
C ILE A 72 -5.94 -1.23 -12.44
N GLU A 73 -6.65 -0.10 -12.44
CA GLU A 73 -7.06 0.59 -13.68
C GLU A 73 -5.85 0.94 -14.54
N SER A 74 -4.72 1.33 -13.92
CA SER A 74 -3.48 1.63 -14.66
C SER A 74 -2.82 0.41 -15.32
N GLY A 75 -3.11 -0.79 -14.83
CA GLY A 75 -2.61 -2.06 -15.38
C GLY A 75 -3.46 -2.61 -16.54
N LEU A 76 -4.62 -2.01 -16.83
CA LEU A 76 -5.58 -2.45 -17.82
C LEU A 76 -5.62 -1.49 -19.01
N THR A 77 -5.82 -2.03 -20.21
CA THR A 77 -6.07 -1.24 -21.41
C THR A 77 -7.50 -0.67 -21.39
N LYS A 78 -7.74 0.38 -22.19
CA LYS A 78 -9.09 0.95 -22.29
C LYS A 78 -10.15 -0.10 -22.69
N THR A 79 -9.82 -0.99 -23.63
CA THR A 79 -10.73 -2.06 -24.06
C THR A 79 -11.04 -3.06 -22.97
N GLU A 80 -10.08 -3.37 -22.07
CA GLU A 80 -10.30 -4.22 -20.91
C GLU A 80 -11.14 -3.51 -19.85
N LEU A 81 -10.88 -2.20 -19.61
CA LEU A 81 -11.67 -1.38 -18.68
C LEU A 81 -13.13 -1.26 -19.10
N ASP A 82 -13.43 -1.18 -20.40
CA ASP A 82 -14.80 -1.13 -20.89
C ASP A 82 -15.59 -2.43 -20.64
N ARG A 83 -14.92 -3.49 -20.18
CA ARG A 83 -15.51 -4.82 -19.93
C ARG A 83 -15.53 -5.26 -18.47
N ILE A 84 -14.89 -4.52 -17.60
CA ILE A 84 -14.75 -4.85 -16.17
C ILE A 84 -15.36 -3.71 -15.35
N ASP A 85 -16.29 -4.03 -14.48
CA ASP A 85 -16.79 -3.08 -13.50
C ASP A 85 -15.82 -3.04 -12.30
N ILE A 86 -15.27 -1.87 -11.95
CA ILE A 86 -14.28 -1.71 -10.88
C ILE A 86 -14.84 -0.83 -9.77
N SER A 87 -14.80 -1.32 -8.52
CA SER A 87 -15.35 -0.63 -7.36
C SER A 87 -14.49 -0.81 -6.11
N THR A 88 -14.68 0.07 -5.13
CA THR A 88 -14.27 -0.22 -3.76
C THR A 88 -15.36 -1.04 -3.05
N PHE A 89 -15.03 -1.74 -1.96
CA PHE A 89 -16.02 -2.50 -1.18
C PHE A 89 -17.20 -1.63 -0.72
N ASN A 90 -16.96 -0.37 -0.38
CA ASN A 90 -18.02 0.58 -0.02
C ASN A 90 -18.92 0.97 -1.21
N GLY A 91 -18.41 0.88 -2.43
CA GLY A 91 -19.14 1.18 -3.67
C GLY A 91 -19.97 0.00 -4.20
N LEU A 92 -19.73 -1.22 -3.73
CA LEU A 92 -20.38 -2.44 -4.22
C LEU A 92 -21.90 -2.39 -4.21
N GLY A 93 -22.50 -1.72 -3.23
CA GLY A 93 -23.96 -1.58 -3.14
C GLY A 93 -24.61 -0.92 -4.36
N LYS A 94 -23.85 -0.11 -5.12
CA LYS A 94 -24.31 0.60 -6.32
C LYS A 94 -24.07 -0.18 -7.61
N MET A 95 -23.34 -1.30 -7.55
CA MET A 95 -23.02 -2.14 -8.70
C MET A 95 -24.18 -3.09 -9.00
N ARG A 96 -24.21 -3.67 -10.23
CA ARG A 96 -25.20 -4.72 -10.59
C ARG A 96 -25.08 -5.96 -9.69
N ASN A 97 -26.02 -6.87 -9.74
CA ASN A 97 -26.06 -8.09 -8.91
C ASN A 97 -25.97 -9.39 -9.71
N ASP A 98 -25.52 -9.32 -10.96
CA ASP A 98 -25.56 -10.45 -11.93
C ASP A 98 -24.20 -10.65 -12.61
N TYR A 99 -23.12 -10.62 -11.83
CA TYR A 99 -21.79 -10.95 -12.33
C TYR A 99 -21.60 -12.46 -12.39
N ASP A 100 -20.89 -12.93 -13.41
CA ASP A 100 -20.45 -14.32 -13.48
C ASP A 100 -19.34 -14.58 -12.48
N LEU A 101 -18.42 -13.62 -12.29
CA LEU A 101 -17.35 -13.66 -11.28
C LEU A 101 -17.19 -12.30 -10.58
N VAL A 102 -16.89 -12.36 -9.28
CA VAL A 102 -16.33 -11.21 -8.55
C VAL A 102 -14.90 -11.53 -8.17
N VAL A 103 -13.98 -10.69 -8.64
CA VAL A 103 -12.56 -10.72 -8.26
C VAL A 103 -12.33 -9.69 -7.16
N ALA A 104 -11.77 -10.08 -6.02
CA ALA A 104 -11.61 -9.19 -4.88
C ALA A 104 -10.20 -9.26 -4.27
N ASP A 105 -9.56 -8.11 -4.09
CA ASP A 105 -8.25 -7.99 -3.47
C ASP A 105 -8.32 -7.38 -2.07
N GLU A 106 -7.29 -7.63 -1.24
CA GLU A 106 -7.19 -7.17 0.15
C GLU A 106 -8.37 -7.62 1.04
N MET A 107 -8.84 -8.87 0.82
CA MET A 107 -10.03 -9.40 1.51
C MET A 107 -9.86 -9.53 3.02
N GLN A 108 -8.65 -9.54 3.57
CA GLN A 108 -8.40 -9.51 5.01
C GLN A 108 -8.90 -8.25 5.70
N ASP A 109 -9.17 -7.18 4.93
CA ASP A 109 -9.65 -5.90 5.48
C ASP A 109 -11.14 -5.66 5.28
N ILE A 110 -11.82 -6.56 4.59
CA ILE A 110 -13.25 -6.39 4.32
C ILE A 110 -14.05 -6.38 5.63
N PRO A 111 -14.90 -5.37 5.89
CA PRO A 111 -15.77 -5.41 7.06
C PRO A 111 -16.81 -6.53 6.94
N SER A 112 -17.08 -7.23 8.05
CA SER A 112 -18.08 -8.35 8.09
C SER A 112 -19.42 -7.99 7.45
N ARG A 113 -19.87 -6.72 7.60
CA ARG A 113 -21.12 -6.22 6.99
C ARG A 113 -21.12 -6.21 5.45
N VAL A 114 -19.95 -6.26 4.81
CA VAL A 114 -19.82 -6.21 3.34
C VAL A 114 -19.85 -7.61 2.73
N LEU A 115 -19.47 -8.66 3.48
CA LEU A 115 -19.47 -10.05 2.99
C LEU A 115 -20.82 -10.48 2.38
N PRO A 116 -21.99 -10.22 3.01
CA PRO A 116 -23.27 -10.56 2.41
C PRO A 116 -23.57 -9.79 1.11
N THR A 117 -23.03 -8.56 0.99
CA THR A 117 -23.18 -7.77 -0.25
C THR A 117 -22.35 -8.40 -1.36
N LEU A 118 -21.14 -8.84 -1.07
CA LEU A 118 -20.26 -9.51 -2.02
C LEU A 118 -20.91 -10.80 -2.55
N ALA A 119 -21.41 -11.65 -1.67
CA ALA A 119 -22.09 -12.90 -2.01
C ALA A 119 -23.37 -12.71 -2.87
N LYS A 120 -24.02 -11.54 -2.81
CA LYS A 120 -25.17 -11.21 -3.67
C LYS A 120 -24.77 -10.78 -5.08
N LYS A 121 -23.51 -10.51 -5.34
CA LYS A 121 -23.03 -10.03 -6.65
C LYS A 121 -22.73 -11.17 -7.60
N SER A 122 -22.27 -12.31 -7.10
CA SER A 122 -21.93 -13.51 -7.84
C SER A 122 -21.88 -14.71 -6.89
N ASP A 123 -22.17 -15.90 -7.44
CA ASP A 123 -21.96 -17.18 -6.75
C ASP A 123 -20.48 -17.60 -6.76
N VAL A 124 -19.67 -17.01 -7.65
CA VAL A 124 -18.25 -17.34 -7.80
C VAL A 124 -17.37 -16.16 -7.39
N LEU A 125 -16.47 -16.42 -6.44
CA LEU A 125 -15.52 -15.45 -5.90
C LEU A 125 -14.08 -15.89 -6.17
N VAL A 126 -13.28 -14.99 -6.74
CA VAL A 126 -11.84 -15.11 -6.85
C VAL A 126 -11.21 -14.08 -5.93
N ILE A 127 -10.64 -14.50 -4.82
CA ILE A 127 -10.15 -13.57 -3.81
C ILE A 127 -8.65 -13.64 -3.59
N ALA A 128 -8.06 -12.51 -3.19
CA ALA A 128 -6.73 -12.47 -2.59
C ALA A 128 -6.79 -11.90 -1.17
N ALA A 129 -6.05 -12.51 -0.26
CA ALA A 129 -5.91 -12.06 1.12
C ALA A 129 -4.55 -12.44 1.69
N ASP A 130 -4.02 -11.52 2.51
CA ASP A 130 -2.90 -11.76 3.40
C ASP A 130 -3.35 -11.44 4.84
N LEU A 131 -3.60 -12.49 5.62
CA LEU A 131 -4.18 -12.35 6.95
C LEU A 131 -3.22 -11.63 7.94
N ASP A 132 -1.92 -11.67 7.69
CA ASP A 132 -0.92 -11.00 8.51
C ASP A 132 -0.88 -9.48 8.27
N GLN A 133 -1.42 -9.01 7.15
CA GLN A 133 -1.57 -7.59 6.81
C GLN A 133 -2.93 -6.99 7.21
N SER A 134 -3.74 -7.67 8.02
CA SER A 134 -5.00 -7.09 8.51
C SER A 134 -4.72 -6.02 9.57
N ILE A 135 -4.99 -4.76 9.25
CA ILE A 135 -4.74 -3.60 10.12
C ILE A 135 -6.01 -2.89 10.58
N TYR A 136 -7.16 -3.24 10.02
CA TYR A 136 -8.42 -2.58 10.35
C TYR A 136 -9.21 -3.36 11.38
N ARG A 137 -9.62 -2.69 12.48
CA ARG A 137 -10.43 -3.28 13.56
C ARG A 137 -11.80 -3.77 13.10
N SER A 138 -12.34 -3.19 12.03
CA SER A 138 -13.62 -3.58 11.46
C SER A 138 -13.54 -4.73 10.46
N ALA A 139 -12.35 -5.27 10.23
CA ALA A 139 -12.13 -6.38 9.32
C ALA A 139 -12.87 -7.64 9.81
N CYS A 140 -13.34 -8.45 8.86
CA CYS A 140 -13.94 -9.74 9.19
C CYS A 140 -12.90 -10.70 9.78
N SER A 141 -13.37 -11.58 10.63
CA SER A 141 -12.53 -12.67 11.13
C SER A 141 -12.20 -13.68 10.03
N VAL A 142 -11.10 -14.42 10.23
CA VAL A 142 -10.71 -15.51 9.33
C VAL A 142 -11.82 -16.55 9.17
N SER A 143 -12.59 -16.83 10.24
CA SER A 143 -13.70 -17.76 10.21
C SER A 143 -14.86 -17.24 9.35
N GLU A 144 -15.21 -15.96 9.45
CA GLU A 144 -16.25 -15.34 8.61
C GLU A 144 -15.83 -15.34 7.13
N LEU A 145 -14.59 -14.99 6.84
CA LEU A 145 -14.06 -15.02 5.47
C LEU A 145 -14.09 -16.44 4.90
N ASN A 146 -13.61 -17.42 5.66
CA ASN A 146 -13.67 -18.83 5.28
C ASN A 146 -15.12 -19.31 5.02
N ALA A 147 -16.07 -18.93 5.87
CA ALA A 147 -17.47 -19.31 5.70
C ALA A 147 -18.09 -18.70 4.43
N ALA A 148 -17.67 -17.48 4.07
CA ALA A 148 -18.20 -16.77 2.91
C ALA A 148 -17.71 -17.33 1.56
N ILE A 149 -16.54 -17.98 1.51
CA ILE A 149 -15.89 -18.40 0.24
C ILE A 149 -15.65 -19.90 0.12
N LYS A 150 -15.90 -20.71 1.18
CA LYS A 150 -15.69 -22.16 1.08
C LYS A 150 -16.92 -22.88 0.51
N PRO A 151 -16.69 -23.92 -0.32
CA PRO A 151 -15.38 -24.45 -0.73
C PRO A 151 -14.66 -23.52 -1.72
N ALA A 152 -13.36 -23.40 -1.58
CA ALA A 152 -12.52 -22.65 -2.51
C ALA A 152 -11.23 -23.41 -2.82
N ARG A 153 -10.78 -23.33 -4.08
CA ARG A 153 -9.48 -23.84 -4.50
C ARG A 153 -8.40 -22.84 -4.07
N GLU A 154 -7.44 -23.29 -3.27
CA GLU A 154 -6.38 -22.44 -2.73
C GLU A 154 -5.13 -22.43 -3.64
N HIS A 155 -4.58 -21.23 -3.86
CA HIS A 155 -3.35 -21.00 -4.61
C HIS A 155 -2.35 -20.31 -3.69
N GLN A 156 -1.30 -21.04 -3.25
CA GLN A 156 -0.30 -20.50 -2.33
C GLN A 156 0.89 -19.96 -3.11
N LEU A 157 1.03 -18.62 -3.14
CA LEU A 157 2.22 -17.95 -3.68
C LEU A 157 3.33 -17.96 -2.63
N ARG A 158 4.51 -18.48 -2.99
CA ARG A 158 5.62 -18.70 -2.04
C ARG A 158 6.79 -17.77 -2.25
N GLU A 159 6.95 -17.22 -3.45
CA GLU A 159 8.04 -16.31 -3.77
C GLU A 159 7.69 -14.87 -3.46
N ILE A 160 8.60 -14.16 -2.82
CA ILE A 160 8.49 -12.73 -2.53
C ILE A 160 9.37 -11.99 -3.53
N HIS A 161 8.74 -11.37 -4.52
CA HIS A 161 9.45 -10.71 -5.61
C HIS A 161 9.72 -9.22 -5.34
N ARG A 162 8.95 -8.61 -4.45
CA ARG A 162 8.90 -7.16 -4.30
C ARG A 162 9.92 -6.61 -3.32
N ILE A 163 9.94 -7.14 -2.12
CA ILE A 163 10.83 -6.67 -1.05
C ILE A 163 12.15 -7.45 -1.06
N ASN A 164 13.23 -6.81 -0.64
CA ASN A 164 14.51 -7.46 -0.47
C ASN A 164 14.64 -8.17 0.89
N GLU A 165 15.69 -8.97 1.07
CA GLU A 165 15.90 -9.75 2.29
C GLU A 165 16.03 -8.87 3.53
N ASN A 166 16.76 -7.76 3.44
CA ASN A 166 16.95 -6.85 4.56
C ASN A 166 15.60 -6.25 5.05
N VAL A 167 14.75 -5.76 4.11
CA VAL A 167 13.42 -5.25 4.45
C VAL A 167 12.55 -6.36 5.04
N PHE A 168 12.63 -7.56 4.51
CA PHE A 168 11.90 -8.72 5.02
C PHE A 168 12.31 -9.06 6.47
N GLU A 169 13.61 -9.12 6.75
CA GLU A 169 14.12 -9.42 8.10
C GLU A 169 13.75 -8.32 9.10
N ILE A 170 13.85 -7.04 8.73
CA ILE A 170 13.39 -5.92 9.57
C ILE A 170 11.90 -6.04 9.89
N ALA A 171 11.07 -6.27 8.89
CA ALA A 171 9.64 -6.37 9.10
C ALA A 171 9.26 -7.54 10.03
N THR A 172 9.92 -8.68 9.88
CA THR A 172 9.65 -9.90 10.66
C THR A 172 10.35 -9.91 12.03
N SER A 173 11.40 -9.15 12.25
CA SER A 173 12.00 -8.99 13.59
C SER A 173 11.05 -8.27 14.54
N VAL A 174 10.30 -7.28 14.05
CA VAL A 174 9.32 -6.53 14.85
C VAL A 174 7.97 -7.24 14.92
N TYR A 175 7.51 -7.85 13.82
CA TYR A 175 6.26 -8.62 13.79
C TYR A 175 6.55 -10.12 13.63
N THR A 176 6.88 -10.76 14.74
CA THR A 176 7.30 -12.18 14.77
C THR A 176 6.17 -13.18 14.52
N ASP A 177 4.89 -12.75 14.67
CA ASP A 177 3.72 -13.60 14.40
C ASP A 177 3.40 -13.72 12.91
N ALA A 178 4.12 -13.00 12.03
CA ALA A 178 3.95 -13.13 10.59
C ALA A 178 4.15 -14.59 10.16
N LYS A 179 3.09 -15.18 9.60
CA LYS A 179 3.09 -16.59 9.16
C LYS A 179 3.82 -16.75 7.84
N VAL A 180 5.13 -16.67 7.90
CA VAL A 180 5.97 -16.95 6.74
C VAL A 180 5.96 -18.45 6.46
N VAL A 181 5.60 -18.83 5.24
CA VAL A 181 5.68 -20.22 4.81
C VAL A 181 7.15 -20.64 4.78
N SER A 182 7.50 -21.76 5.38
CA SER A 182 8.87 -22.27 5.54
C SER A 182 9.69 -22.47 4.25
N GLN A 183 9.12 -22.20 3.09
CA GLN A 183 9.75 -22.29 1.77
C GLN A 183 9.67 -20.97 1.00
N THR A 184 9.52 -19.85 1.72
CA THR A 184 9.49 -18.52 1.10
C THR A 184 10.89 -18.16 0.59
N THR A 185 10.98 -17.81 -0.69
CA THR A 185 12.21 -17.26 -1.30
C THR A 185 12.05 -15.75 -1.38
N VAL A 186 13.05 -15.03 -0.90
CA VAL A 186 13.09 -13.55 -0.90
C VAL A 186 14.20 -13.11 -1.85
N ARG A 187 14.00 -11.98 -2.52
CA ARG A 187 15.02 -11.37 -3.40
C ARG A 187 16.28 -11.04 -2.59
N GLN A 188 17.40 -11.62 -2.97
CA GLN A 188 18.70 -11.31 -2.37
C GLN A 188 19.15 -9.92 -2.77
N ASP A 189 19.50 -9.09 -1.79
CA ASP A 189 20.01 -7.74 -1.97
C ASP A 189 20.81 -7.36 -0.72
N ASP A 190 22.00 -6.84 -0.88
CA ASP A 190 22.91 -6.49 0.22
C ASP A 190 22.68 -5.05 0.75
N GLU A 191 21.67 -4.35 0.27
CA GLU A 191 21.40 -2.96 0.69
C GLU A 191 20.73 -2.92 2.07
N GLN A 192 21.49 -2.52 3.10
CA GLN A 192 20.98 -2.33 4.45
C GLN A 192 19.99 -1.14 4.52
N ALA A 193 19.05 -1.21 5.46
CA ALA A 193 18.19 -0.07 5.76
C ALA A 193 18.99 1.05 6.42
N ARG A 194 18.60 2.28 6.16
CA ARG A 194 19.31 3.47 6.62
C ARG A 194 18.62 4.09 7.81
N MET A 195 19.36 4.24 8.91
CA MET A 195 18.90 4.84 10.14
C MET A 195 19.46 6.24 10.31
N TYR A 196 18.59 7.22 10.57
CA TYR A 196 18.96 8.59 10.86
C TYR A 196 18.45 9.04 12.22
N GLU A 197 19.35 9.54 13.06
CA GLU A 197 19.05 10.24 14.29
C GLU A 197 19.10 11.75 14.06
N GLY A 198 17.95 12.40 14.16
CA GLY A 198 17.81 13.84 13.97
C GLY A 198 18.05 14.61 15.27
N ALA A 199 18.71 15.77 15.18
CA ALA A 199 18.88 16.65 16.35
C ALA A 199 17.55 17.27 16.85
N SER A 200 16.48 17.17 16.09
CA SER A 200 15.13 17.62 16.39
C SER A 200 14.16 17.10 15.33
N MET A 201 12.85 17.14 15.60
CA MET A 201 11.81 16.85 14.59
C MET A 201 12.00 17.63 13.28
N ARG A 202 12.40 18.91 13.39
CA ARG A 202 12.64 19.73 12.19
C ARG A 202 13.82 19.22 11.37
N ASP A 203 14.94 18.93 12.02
CA ASP A 203 16.14 18.43 11.36
C ASP A 203 15.87 17.06 10.71
N GLU A 204 15.18 16.18 11.43
CA GLU A 204 14.74 14.88 10.95
C GLU A 204 13.88 14.99 9.68
N PHE A 205 12.77 15.74 9.76
CA PHE A 205 11.82 15.87 8.65
C PHE A 205 12.47 16.50 7.42
N VAL A 206 13.28 17.53 7.61
CA VAL A 206 13.98 18.19 6.50
C VAL A 206 14.98 17.23 5.85
N THR A 207 15.76 16.51 6.66
CA THR A 207 16.77 15.55 6.15
C THR A 207 16.10 14.42 5.38
N MET A 208 15.03 13.83 5.94
CA MET A 208 14.29 12.76 5.26
C MET A 208 13.63 13.24 3.96
N TYR A 209 13.07 14.44 3.95
CA TYR A 209 12.51 15.02 2.73
C TYR A 209 13.57 15.28 1.66
N GLU A 210 14.70 15.91 2.02
CA GLU A 210 15.79 16.18 1.08
C GLU A 210 16.34 14.89 0.47
N GLU A 211 16.52 13.87 1.27
CA GLU A 211 16.96 12.55 0.81
C GLU A 211 15.89 11.87 -0.06
N ALA A 212 14.61 11.92 0.34
CA ALA A 212 13.52 11.38 -0.47
C ALA A 212 13.46 12.05 -1.85
N VAL A 213 13.64 13.36 -1.90
CA VAL A 213 13.74 14.10 -3.16
C VAL A 213 14.99 13.70 -3.93
N ARG A 214 16.14 13.51 -3.28
CA ARG A 214 17.41 13.16 -3.91
C ARG A 214 17.34 11.82 -4.64
N VAL A 215 16.84 10.78 -3.95
CA VAL A 215 16.81 9.41 -4.48
C VAL A 215 15.60 9.13 -5.39
N SER A 216 14.57 9.97 -5.34
CA SER A 216 13.41 9.84 -6.21
C SER A 216 13.80 10.07 -7.68
N ALA A 217 13.21 9.31 -8.58
CA ALA A 217 13.37 9.45 -10.02
C ALA A 217 12.02 9.30 -10.74
N LYS A 218 12.02 9.61 -12.03
CA LYS A 218 10.90 9.30 -12.91
C LYS A 218 10.66 7.77 -12.89
N GLU A 219 9.41 7.35 -12.77
CA GLU A 219 8.98 5.94 -12.64
C GLU A 219 9.46 5.22 -11.36
N SER A 220 10.32 5.89 -10.55
CA SER A 220 10.84 5.36 -9.28
C SER A 220 10.63 6.40 -8.17
N PRO A 221 9.37 6.68 -7.78
CA PRO A 221 9.05 7.66 -6.74
C PRO A 221 9.49 7.18 -5.36
N SER A 222 9.71 8.16 -4.47
CA SER A 222 9.86 7.93 -3.04
C SER A 222 8.52 8.09 -2.32
N ALA A 223 8.35 7.42 -1.19
CA ALA A 223 7.23 7.65 -0.28
C ALA A 223 7.73 7.99 1.12
N VAL A 224 7.15 9.02 1.71
CA VAL A 224 7.29 9.34 3.14
C VAL A 224 6.00 8.92 3.82
N LEU A 225 6.10 7.99 4.73
CA LEU A 225 4.96 7.41 5.43
C LEU A 225 4.99 7.85 6.90
N LEU A 226 3.85 8.28 7.40
CA LEU A 226 3.69 8.76 8.78
C LEU A 226 2.50 8.07 9.44
N PRO A 227 2.51 7.88 10.77
CA PRO A 227 1.43 7.19 11.47
C PRO A 227 0.06 7.89 11.36
N SER A 228 0.04 9.22 11.35
CA SER A 228 -1.20 9.99 11.48
C SER A 228 -1.28 11.21 10.54
N LYS A 229 -2.51 11.65 10.26
CA LYS A 229 -2.77 12.89 9.52
C LYS A 229 -2.21 14.13 10.22
N ALA A 230 -2.21 14.16 11.56
CA ALA A 230 -1.62 15.26 12.31
C ALA A 230 -0.11 15.40 12.07
N LEU A 231 0.58 14.27 11.87
CA LEU A 231 2.00 14.27 11.52
C LEU A 231 2.22 14.65 10.05
N LEU A 232 1.28 14.34 9.15
CA LEU A 232 1.32 14.88 7.78
C LEU A 232 1.30 16.42 7.80
N ASP A 233 0.41 17.05 8.59
CA ASP A 233 0.35 18.51 8.72
C ASP A 233 1.65 19.09 9.26
N LYS A 234 2.22 18.47 10.31
CA LYS A 234 3.50 18.89 10.87
C LYS A 234 4.64 18.77 9.85
N PHE A 235 4.69 17.66 9.10
CA PHE A 235 5.68 17.45 8.05
C PHE A 235 5.58 18.52 6.97
N ILE A 236 4.38 18.74 6.42
CA ILE A 236 4.12 19.75 5.37
C ILE A 236 4.53 21.15 5.84
N SER A 237 4.14 21.55 7.06
CA SER A 237 4.45 22.86 7.63
C SER A 237 5.95 23.03 7.84
N THR A 238 6.65 21.99 8.28
CA THR A 238 8.10 22.00 8.44
C THR A 238 8.82 22.17 7.10
N ILE A 239 8.40 21.40 6.08
CA ILE A 239 8.97 21.46 4.73
C ILE A 239 8.69 22.81 4.06
N ALA A 240 7.46 23.33 4.22
CA ALA A 240 7.08 24.65 3.69
C ALA A 240 7.95 25.77 4.27
N THR A 241 8.19 25.73 5.59
CA THR A 241 9.06 26.70 6.27
C THR A 241 10.51 26.56 5.84
N ALA A 242 11.05 25.34 5.77
CA ALA A 242 12.43 25.09 5.40
C ALA A 242 12.74 25.50 3.95
N ASN A 243 11.77 25.35 3.05
CA ASN A 243 11.92 25.71 1.64
C ASN A 243 11.36 27.10 1.29
N SER A 244 10.99 27.92 2.28
CA SER A 244 10.43 29.28 2.09
C SER A 244 9.25 29.32 1.12
N TYR A 245 8.32 28.35 1.24
CA TYR A 245 7.13 28.31 0.40
C TYR A 245 6.22 29.51 0.67
N THR A 246 5.58 30.01 -0.37
CA THR A 246 4.71 31.19 -0.27
C THR A 246 3.32 30.81 0.25
N GLY A 247 2.88 31.52 1.29
CA GLY A 247 1.56 31.30 1.94
C GLY A 247 1.61 30.26 3.05
N THR A 248 0.51 30.12 3.77
CA THR A 248 0.36 29.14 4.84
C THR A 248 -0.17 27.82 4.25
N PRO A 249 0.43 26.66 4.57
CA PRO A 249 -0.08 25.39 4.12
C PRO A 249 -1.47 25.13 4.75
N PRO A 250 -2.45 24.67 3.97
CA PRO A 250 -3.74 24.21 4.51
C PRO A 250 -3.52 23.00 5.43
N SER A 251 -4.41 22.82 6.41
CA SER A 251 -4.40 21.65 7.30
C SER A 251 -5.22 20.51 6.72
N VAL A 252 -4.78 19.27 6.93
CA VAL A 252 -5.56 18.06 6.60
C VAL A 252 -6.89 18.05 7.36
N LYS A 253 -6.93 18.58 8.58
CA LYS A 253 -8.16 18.63 9.40
C LYS A 253 -9.24 19.51 8.81
N ASP A 254 -8.86 20.60 8.13
CA ASP A 254 -9.82 21.55 7.57
C ASP A 254 -10.48 21.01 6.29
N SER A 255 -9.83 20.09 5.62
CA SER A 255 -10.28 19.47 4.36
C SER A 255 -11.24 18.28 4.54
N GLU A 256 -11.52 17.84 5.78
CA GLU A 256 -12.36 16.65 6.06
C GLU A 256 -13.87 16.89 6.03
N ARG A 257 -14.34 18.12 5.81
CA ARG A 257 -15.78 18.45 5.77
C ARG A 257 -16.20 18.75 4.33
N PRO A 258 -16.67 17.74 3.56
CA PRO A 258 -17.28 18.04 2.26
C PRO A 258 -18.59 18.82 2.47
N GLU A 259 -18.83 19.79 1.63
CA GLU A 259 -20.19 20.33 1.49
C GLU A 259 -21.14 19.22 1.02
N ILE A 260 -22.41 19.31 1.44
CA ILE A 260 -23.41 18.28 1.13
C ILE A 260 -23.52 18.12 -0.40
N GLY A 261 -23.06 16.96 -0.93
CA GLY A 261 -23.14 16.63 -2.36
C GLY A 261 -21.79 16.63 -3.10
N GLU A 262 -20.70 17.10 -2.53
CA GLU A 262 -19.36 17.00 -3.13
C GLU A 262 -18.65 15.71 -2.70
N GLN A 263 -17.90 15.11 -3.64
CA GLN A 263 -17.00 14.01 -3.34
C GLN A 263 -15.81 14.59 -2.56
N ALA A 264 -15.67 14.18 -1.29
CA ALA A 264 -14.61 14.69 -0.42
C ALA A 264 -13.24 14.36 -1.00
N ASP A 265 -12.46 15.38 -1.34
CA ASP A 265 -11.03 15.28 -1.59
C ASP A 265 -10.30 16.01 -0.44
N PRO A 266 -9.97 15.29 0.66
CA PRO A 266 -9.41 15.92 1.87
C PRO A 266 -8.03 16.54 1.65
N PHE A 267 -7.36 16.24 0.54
CA PHE A 267 -6.00 16.72 0.26
C PHE A 267 -5.91 17.68 -0.94
N LYS A 268 -7.04 18.01 -1.55
CA LYS A 268 -7.09 18.87 -2.75
C LYS A 268 -6.40 20.22 -2.56
N GLU A 269 -6.71 20.92 -1.49
CA GLU A 269 -6.15 22.24 -1.20
C GLU A 269 -4.66 22.14 -0.88
N ILE A 270 -4.24 21.11 -0.13
CA ILE A 270 -2.84 20.86 0.19
C ILE A 270 -2.06 20.58 -1.09
N ASN A 271 -2.55 19.72 -1.96
CA ASN A 271 -1.90 19.40 -3.23
C ASN A 271 -1.85 20.63 -4.17
N ALA A 272 -2.89 21.47 -4.16
CA ALA A 272 -2.88 22.75 -4.88
C ALA A 272 -1.79 23.70 -4.34
N TYR A 273 -1.68 23.80 -3.01
CA TYR A 273 -0.63 24.59 -2.35
C TYR A 273 0.78 24.10 -2.69
N LEU A 274 1.03 22.79 -2.60
CA LEU A 274 2.31 22.17 -2.92
C LEU A 274 2.66 22.40 -4.39
N LYS A 275 1.71 22.21 -5.30
CA LYS A 275 1.89 22.46 -6.74
C LYS A 275 2.20 23.93 -7.06
N LYS A 276 1.51 24.89 -6.40
CA LYS A 276 1.79 26.33 -6.53
C LYS A 276 3.23 26.67 -6.15
N ASN A 277 3.76 25.99 -5.13
CA ASN A 277 5.13 26.16 -4.66
C ASN A 277 6.15 25.28 -5.42
N LYS A 278 5.76 24.64 -6.51
CA LYS A 278 6.60 23.75 -7.34
C LYS A 278 7.27 22.63 -6.55
N SER A 279 6.65 22.19 -5.47
CA SER A 279 7.12 21.07 -4.66
C SER A 279 6.99 19.76 -5.43
N PRO A 280 7.98 18.86 -5.37
CA PRO A 280 7.82 17.47 -5.83
C PRO A 280 6.98 16.62 -4.88
N LEU A 281 6.59 17.15 -3.72
CA LEU A 281 5.77 16.49 -2.73
C LEU A 281 4.29 16.48 -3.15
N GLN A 282 3.63 15.34 -2.98
CA GLN A 282 2.18 15.19 -3.17
C GLN A 282 1.61 14.35 -2.06
N VAL A 283 0.55 14.83 -1.41
CA VAL A 283 -0.21 14.00 -0.46
C VAL A 283 -1.11 13.05 -1.25
N PHE A 284 -1.03 11.76 -0.93
CA PHE A 284 -1.74 10.71 -1.63
C PHE A 284 -2.57 9.86 -0.66
N GLY A 285 -3.83 9.62 -1.00
CA GLY A 285 -4.77 8.81 -0.22
C GLY A 285 -6.17 9.41 -0.18
N GLY A 286 -7.16 8.64 0.26
CA GLY A 286 -8.55 9.10 0.38
C GLY A 286 -9.21 9.55 -0.92
N GLY A 287 -8.69 9.11 -2.08
CA GLY A 287 -9.14 9.56 -3.40
C GLY A 287 -8.40 10.79 -3.95
N SER A 288 -7.37 11.26 -3.24
CA SER A 288 -6.55 12.43 -3.61
C SER A 288 -5.18 12.00 -4.12
N GLY A 289 -4.61 12.82 -4.99
CA GLY A 289 -3.30 12.58 -5.61
C GLY A 289 -3.39 11.67 -6.85
N SER A 290 -2.26 11.48 -7.52
CA SER A 290 -2.17 10.62 -8.71
C SER A 290 -0.82 9.93 -8.79
N LEU A 291 -0.83 8.61 -8.87
CA LEU A 291 0.39 7.83 -9.09
C LEU A 291 0.93 8.01 -10.52
N TYR A 292 0.11 8.40 -11.48
CA TYR A 292 0.52 8.68 -12.87
C TYR A 292 1.49 9.87 -12.98
N ASP A 293 1.47 10.78 -12.01
CA ASP A 293 2.40 11.92 -11.99
C ASP A 293 3.86 11.46 -11.98
N SER A 294 4.17 10.32 -11.32
CA SER A 294 5.52 9.75 -11.28
C SER A 294 6.02 9.21 -12.62
N ASP A 295 5.12 8.95 -13.59
CA ASP A 295 5.49 8.46 -14.91
C ASP A 295 6.12 9.56 -15.78
N THR A 296 5.90 10.80 -15.41
CA THR A 296 6.38 11.96 -16.18
C THR A 296 7.41 12.79 -15.46
N LYS A 297 7.43 12.77 -14.13
CA LYS A 297 8.30 13.63 -13.31
C LYS A 297 8.73 12.93 -12.01
N LYS A 298 9.72 13.49 -11.36
CA LYS A 298 10.20 13.12 -10.04
C LYS A 298 9.13 13.45 -8.99
N MET A 299 8.73 12.48 -8.19
CA MET A 299 7.69 12.63 -7.16
C MET A 299 8.11 12.06 -5.82
N VAL A 300 7.66 12.72 -4.74
CA VAL A 300 7.69 12.20 -3.37
C VAL A 300 6.24 12.15 -2.88
N TYR A 301 5.75 10.96 -2.57
CA TYR A 301 4.40 10.78 -2.03
C TYR A 301 4.43 10.83 -0.51
N LEU A 302 3.54 11.64 0.07
CA LEU A 302 3.32 11.74 1.52
C LEU A 302 2.00 11.06 1.88
N MET A 303 2.05 10.07 2.77
CA MET A 303 0.92 9.21 3.05
C MET A 303 0.89 8.80 4.53
N THR A 304 -0.29 8.35 5.00
CA THR A 304 -0.33 7.59 6.25
C THR A 304 0.02 6.11 6.00
N TYR A 305 0.45 5.38 7.03
CA TYR A 305 0.68 3.93 6.96
C TYR A 305 -0.54 3.20 6.38
N HIS A 306 -1.75 3.58 6.84
CA HIS A 306 -3.00 3.02 6.32
C HIS A 306 -3.23 3.32 4.83
N SER A 307 -2.93 4.55 4.39
CA SER A 307 -3.12 4.92 2.98
C SER A 307 -2.12 4.25 2.04
N ALA A 308 -0.95 3.87 2.55
CA ALA A 308 0.09 3.20 1.76
C ALA A 308 -0.19 1.69 1.54
N LYS A 309 -1.17 1.13 2.25
CA LYS A 309 -1.51 -0.29 2.11
C LYS A 309 -1.89 -0.63 0.66
N GLY A 310 -1.38 -1.76 0.17
CA GLY A 310 -1.57 -2.23 -1.20
C GLY A 310 -0.64 -1.59 -2.24
N LEU A 311 0.04 -0.48 -1.88
CA LEU A 311 1.02 0.19 -2.74
C LEU A 311 2.44 -0.27 -2.42
N ASP A 312 3.38 0.09 -3.30
CA ASP A 312 4.81 -0.07 -3.06
C ASP A 312 5.61 1.05 -3.76
N PHE A 313 6.80 1.31 -3.24
CA PHE A 313 7.67 2.37 -3.72
C PHE A 313 9.13 1.90 -3.75
N ALA A 314 9.93 2.41 -4.66
CA ALA A 314 11.36 2.10 -4.70
C ALA A 314 12.04 2.47 -3.38
N ASN A 315 11.73 3.67 -2.86
CA ASN A 315 12.31 4.18 -1.63
C ASN A 315 11.21 4.56 -0.66
N VAL A 316 11.26 4.03 0.57
CA VAL A 316 10.30 4.34 1.64
C VAL A 316 11.03 4.96 2.82
N PHE A 317 10.46 6.03 3.32
CA PHE A 317 10.92 6.80 4.47
C PHE A 317 9.89 6.71 5.58
N LEU A 318 10.29 6.23 6.75
CA LEU A 318 9.49 6.15 7.96
C LEU A 318 10.07 7.09 9.01
N PRO A 319 9.79 8.40 8.93
CA PRO A 319 10.26 9.35 9.94
C PRO A 319 9.37 9.33 11.17
N HIS A 320 9.92 9.89 12.26
CA HIS A 320 9.24 10.09 13.55
C HIS A 320 8.92 8.78 14.28
N LEU A 321 9.86 7.85 14.21
CA LEU A 321 9.86 6.63 15.02
C LEU A 321 10.44 6.93 16.41
N THR A 322 9.76 7.79 17.18
CA THR A 322 10.15 8.21 18.53
C THR A 322 9.31 7.50 19.59
N GLU A 323 9.82 7.39 20.83
CA GLU A 323 9.20 6.62 21.92
C GLU A 323 7.73 7.02 22.18
N ASP A 324 7.43 8.33 22.15
CA ASP A 324 6.10 8.88 22.48
C ASP A 324 5.05 8.68 21.37
N VAL A 325 5.42 8.14 20.22
CA VAL A 325 4.55 8.05 19.06
C VAL A 325 3.87 6.70 18.98
N SER A 326 2.55 6.68 19.09
CA SER A 326 1.76 5.51 18.68
C SER A 326 1.70 5.42 17.18
N LEU A 327 2.06 4.27 16.62
CA LEU A 327 1.97 4.00 15.18
C LEU A 327 0.53 3.81 14.72
N GLU A 328 -0.38 3.42 15.63
CA GLU A 328 -1.81 3.39 15.40
C GLU A 328 -2.47 4.61 16.06
N PRO A 329 -2.98 5.57 15.28
CA PRO A 329 -3.53 6.81 15.82
C PRO A 329 -4.84 6.64 16.60
N MET A 330 -5.47 5.47 16.52
CA MET A 330 -6.71 5.20 17.22
C MET A 330 -6.45 4.86 18.69
N LYS A 331 -7.15 5.54 19.60
CA LYS A 331 -7.04 5.28 21.05
C LYS A 331 -7.26 3.81 21.39
N GLY A 332 -6.39 3.26 22.25
CA GLY A 332 -6.45 1.87 22.72
C GLY A 332 -6.04 0.85 21.66
N ALA A 333 -5.10 1.21 20.81
CA ALA A 333 -4.41 0.26 19.95
C ALA A 333 -3.69 -0.79 20.79
N SER A 334 -3.72 -2.04 20.35
CA SER A 334 -2.90 -3.10 20.94
C SER A 334 -1.50 -3.06 20.36
N ASP A 335 -0.53 -3.65 21.10
CA ASP A 335 0.82 -3.85 20.60
C ASP A 335 0.83 -4.60 19.24
N ASP A 336 0.03 -5.63 19.09
CA ASP A 336 -0.13 -6.38 17.83
C ASP A 336 -0.57 -5.49 16.67
N GLN A 337 -1.47 -4.53 16.89
CA GLN A 337 -1.91 -3.62 15.84
C GLN A 337 -0.80 -2.66 15.41
N GLU A 338 -0.01 -2.14 16.34
CA GLU A 338 1.14 -1.28 16.03
C GLU A 338 2.22 -2.05 15.27
N ARG A 339 2.50 -3.30 15.69
CA ARG A 339 3.45 -4.19 14.99
C ARG A 339 3.02 -4.50 13.56
N ARG A 340 1.73 -4.79 13.35
CA ARG A 340 1.18 -4.97 12.01
C ARG A 340 1.29 -3.72 11.15
N LEU A 341 1.07 -2.53 11.71
CA LEU A 341 1.21 -1.27 10.98
C LEU A 341 2.67 -1.00 10.62
N PHE A 342 3.61 -1.25 11.53
CA PHE A 342 5.03 -1.16 11.23
C PHE A 342 5.42 -2.15 10.12
N PHE A 343 4.96 -3.40 10.22
CA PHE A 343 5.15 -4.42 9.20
C PHE A 343 4.59 -3.99 7.84
N VAL A 344 3.37 -3.46 7.81
CA VAL A 344 2.77 -2.95 6.57
C VAL A 344 3.60 -1.79 6.01
N ALA A 345 4.01 -0.83 6.83
CA ALA A 345 4.76 0.34 6.38
C ALA A 345 6.15 -0.04 5.83
N THR A 346 6.90 -0.88 6.52
CA THR A 346 8.23 -1.35 6.10
C THR A 346 8.17 -2.15 4.81
N THR A 347 7.20 -3.05 4.67
CA THR A 347 7.02 -3.87 3.45
C THR A 347 6.53 -3.09 2.23
N ARG A 348 6.36 -1.77 2.32
CA ARG A 348 6.13 -0.90 1.14
C ARG A 348 7.42 -0.58 0.38
N ALA A 349 8.58 -0.79 0.99
CA ALA A 349 9.88 -0.58 0.35
C ALA A 349 10.24 -1.73 -0.60
N ARG A 350 10.52 -1.41 -1.88
CA ARG A 350 11.03 -2.38 -2.85
C ARG A 350 12.54 -2.47 -2.86
N GLU A 351 13.21 -1.33 -2.68
CA GLU A 351 14.66 -1.22 -2.83
C GLU A 351 15.29 -0.68 -1.55
N ARG A 352 14.85 0.51 -1.08
CA ARG A 352 15.48 1.19 0.05
C ARG A 352 14.50 1.54 1.13
N LEU A 353 14.85 1.21 2.37
CA LEU A 353 14.13 1.61 3.57
C LEU A 353 14.96 2.62 4.37
N TYR A 354 14.34 3.72 4.73
CA TYR A 354 14.91 4.75 5.60
C TYR A 354 14.06 4.87 6.84
N LEU A 355 14.68 4.69 7.99
CA LEU A 355 14.05 4.84 9.30
C LEU A 355 14.67 6.05 9.99
N SER A 356 13.89 6.85 10.70
CA SER A 356 14.46 7.96 11.47
C SER A 356 13.65 8.30 12.70
N TYR A 357 14.35 8.87 13.66
CA TYR A 357 13.81 9.37 14.91
C TYR A 357 14.58 10.63 15.36
N HIS A 358 14.06 11.32 16.35
CA HIS A 358 14.74 12.33 17.14
C HIS A 358 14.40 12.06 18.61
N ASP A 359 15.20 12.56 19.53
CA ASP A 359 15.11 12.23 20.96
C ASP A 359 15.31 10.71 21.18
N GLU A 360 14.41 10.03 21.88
CA GLU A 360 14.50 8.58 22.13
C GLU A 360 13.84 7.78 21.01
N PRO A 361 14.46 6.68 20.55
CA PRO A 361 13.90 5.85 19.48
C PRO A 361 12.64 5.11 19.94
N HIS A 362 11.73 4.85 19.01
CA HIS A 362 10.60 3.97 19.24
C HIS A 362 11.10 2.55 19.56
N ARG A 363 10.47 1.88 20.53
CA ARG A 363 10.83 0.51 20.97
C ARG A 363 11.04 -0.49 19.83
N PHE A 364 10.35 -0.37 18.70
CA PHE A 364 10.53 -1.26 17.56
C PHE A 364 11.90 -1.10 16.88
N ILE A 365 12.54 0.05 17.02
CA ILE A 365 13.91 0.23 16.51
C ILE A 365 14.90 -0.63 17.29
N GLU A 366 14.70 -0.75 18.60
CA GLU A 366 15.55 -1.59 19.47
C GLU A 366 15.40 -3.10 19.22
N GLU A 367 14.27 -3.51 18.59
CA GLU A 367 14.01 -4.90 18.22
C GLU A 367 14.67 -5.29 16.87
N ILE A 368 15.13 -4.30 16.08
CA ILE A 368 15.78 -4.54 14.79
C ILE A 368 17.26 -4.89 15.05
N PRO A 369 17.75 -6.03 14.54
CA PRO A 369 19.18 -6.37 14.63
C PRO A 369 20.08 -5.30 13.99
N ASP A 370 21.15 -4.91 14.69
CA ASP A 370 22.07 -3.84 14.25
C ASP A 370 22.66 -4.07 12.87
N TYR A 371 22.93 -5.34 12.50
CA TYR A 371 23.52 -5.69 11.20
C TYR A 371 22.60 -5.39 10.01
N LEU A 372 21.30 -5.14 10.26
CA LEU A 372 20.33 -4.78 9.23
C LEU A 372 20.30 -3.25 8.97
N LEU A 373 20.94 -2.47 9.83
CA LEU A 373 20.88 -1.01 9.83
C LEU A 373 22.23 -0.39 9.51
N GLU A 374 22.26 0.54 8.58
CA GLU A 374 23.39 1.42 8.29
C GLU A 374 23.09 2.83 8.81
N THR A 375 24.04 3.43 9.54
CA THR A 375 23.89 4.82 9.98
C THR A 375 23.91 5.74 8.77
N PHE A 376 22.82 6.47 8.57
CA PHE A 376 22.71 7.48 7.53
C PHE A 376 23.21 8.83 8.04
N ASN A 377 24.31 9.31 7.45
CA ASN A 377 24.86 10.60 7.74
C ASN A 377 24.46 11.61 6.68
N LYS A 378 23.98 12.78 7.09
CA LYS A 378 23.68 13.90 6.19
C LYS A 378 24.92 14.22 5.35
N GLN A 379 24.84 14.04 4.03
CA GLN A 379 25.95 14.43 3.16
C GLN A 379 26.19 15.92 3.34
N LYS A 380 27.44 16.29 3.72
CA LYS A 380 27.83 17.72 3.74
C LYS A 380 27.65 18.27 2.34
N ARG A 381 26.76 19.25 2.18
CA ARG A 381 26.65 20.01 0.94
C ARG A 381 28.02 20.71 0.73
N ASN A 382 28.76 20.26 -0.27
CA ASN A 382 29.83 21.10 -0.84
C ASN A 382 29.11 22.18 -1.67
N TYR A 383 29.01 23.39 -1.09
CA TYR A 383 28.59 24.60 -1.76
C TYR A 383 29.69 25.09 -2.69
#